data_d5b546fc47f9554e702675e46fd75912
#
_entry.id   d5b546fc47f9554e702675e46fd75912
#
_cell.length_a   1.000
_cell.length_b   1.000
_cell.length_c   1.000
_cell.angle_alpha   90.00
_cell.angle_beta   90.00
_cell.angle_gamma   90.00
#
_symmetry.space_group_name_H-M   'P 1'
#
loop_
_entity.id
_entity.type
_entity.pdbx_description
1 polymer ?
#
loop_
_entity_poly.entity_id
_entity_poly.type
_entity_poly.pdbx_seq_one_letter_code
_entity_poly.pdbx_strand_id
1 'polypeptide(L)'
;MKTNCLDEHGKSVTLTMGCYGIGVSRIVAAAIEQSHDEKGIIWPTSIAPFQLALIPVNMHKSVRLRDAVISLYDDLKANNIDVSVSYTHLTLPTILLV
;
A
#
# COMPACT_ATOMS: atom_id res chain seq x y z
N MET A 1 -5.51 32.70 8.64
CA MET A 1 -5.92 33.88 7.90
C MET A 1 -7.36 34.16 8.26
N LYS A 2 -7.66 35.35 8.83
CA LYS A 2 -9.04 35.70 9.17
C LYS A 2 -9.53 36.69 8.13
N THR A 3 -10.33 36.22 7.19
CA THR A 3 -10.92 37.04 6.15
C THR A 3 -12.36 37.35 6.54
N ASN A 4 -12.69 38.64 6.67
CA ASN A 4 -14.03 39.07 7.04
C ASN A 4 -14.71 39.74 5.87
N CYS A 5 -16.00 39.56 5.74
CA CYS A 5 -16.86 40.34 4.85
C CYS A 5 -18.05 40.91 5.62
N LEU A 6 -18.75 41.84 5.00
CA LEU A 6 -20.00 42.38 5.55
C LEU A 6 -21.16 41.54 4.99
N ASP A 7 -22.07 41.16 5.86
CA ASP A 7 -23.33 40.53 5.48
C ASP A 7 -24.34 41.56 4.93
N GLU A 8 -25.52 41.11 4.52
CA GLU A 8 -26.59 41.95 4.01
C GLU A 8 -27.11 43.00 5.01
N HIS A 9 -26.79 42.81 6.27
CA HIS A 9 -27.14 43.74 7.35
C HIS A 9 -25.98 44.64 7.79
N GLY A 10 -24.86 44.61 7.06
CA GLY A 10 -23.66 45.41 7.37
C GLY A 10 -22.83 44.89 8.56
N LYS A 11 -23.09 43.66 9.02
CA LYS A 11 -22.35 43.06 10.12
C LYS A 11 -21.13 42.32 9.60
N SER A 12 -19.99 42.51 10.26
CA SER A 12 -18.76 41.76 9.91
C SER A 12 -18.86 40.28 10.28
N VAL A 13 -18.74 39.42 9.30
CA VAL A 13 -18.77 37.96 9.42
C VAL A 13 -17.46 37.37 8.93
N THR A 14 -16.91 36.44 9.71
CA THR A 14 -15.72 35.69 9.28
C THR A 14 -16.09 34.64 8.29
N LEU A 15 -15.45 34.66 7.10
CA LEU A 15 -15.68 33.67 6.07
C LEU A 15 -15.10 32.33 6.47
N THR A 16 -15.89 31.29 6.27
CA THR A 16 -15.41 29.92 6.37
C THR A 16 -15.09 29.42 4.97
N MET A 17 -13.86 29.00 4.75
CA MET A 17 -13.42 28.46 3.47
C MET A 17 -13.19 26.97 3.62
N GLY A 18 -13.72 26.19 2.70
CA GLY A 18 -13.41 24.77 2.55
C GLY A 18 -12.48 24.55 1.35
N CYS A 19 -11.43 23.78 1.55
CA CYS A 19 -10.58 23.31 0.47
C CYS A 19 -10.73 21.80 0.37
N TYR A 20 -11.12 21.32 -0.82
CA TYR A 20 -11.33 19.91 -1.07
C TYR A 20 -10.32 19.43 -2.09
N GLY A 21 -9.34 18.68 -1.62
CA GLY A 21 -8.29 18.15 -2.48
C GLY A 21 -7.58 16.98 -1.81
N ILE A 22 -7.16 16.02 -2.64
CA ILE A 22 -6.42 14.84 -2.18
C ILE A 22 -5.10 14.80 -2.91
N GLY A 23 -4.00 14.85 -2.17
CA GLY A 23 -2.66 14.61 -2.72
C GLY A 23 -2.37 13.13 -2.79
N VAL A 24 -2.54 12.52 -3.96
CA VAL A 24 -2.39 11.06 -4.13
C VAL A 24 -1.04 10.56 -3.66
N SER A 25 0.04 11.23 -4.03
CA SER A 25 1.39 10.86 -3.58
C SER A 25 1.59 11.04 -2.07
N ARG A 26 0.93 12.02 -1.48
CA ARG A 26 1.00 12.28 -0.03
C ARG A 26 0.28 11.21 0.78
N ILE A 27 -0.75 10.58 0.23
CA ILE A 27 -1.45 9.47 0.89
C ILE A 27 -0.50 8.32 1.21
N VAL A 28 0.42 8.01 0.30
CA VAL A 28 1.43 6.96 0.51
C VAL A 28 2.29 7.28 1.74
N ALA A 29 2.81 8.50 1.83
CA ALA A 29 3.63 8.92 2.97
C ALA A 29 2.84 8.90 4.29
N ALA A 30 1.59 9.36 4.27
CA ALA A 30 0.72 9.35 5.44
C ALA A 30 0.39 7.92 5.90
N ALA A 31 0.16 7.00 4.96
CA ALA A 31 -0.08 5.60 5.27
C ALA A 31 1.15 4.93 5.91
N ILE A 32 2.34 5.22 5.41
CA ILE A 32 3.60 4.73 5.98
C ILE A 32 3.79 5.26 7.40
N GLU A 33 3.53 6.55 7.62
CA GLU A 33 3.68 7.16 8.94
C GLU A 33 2.72 6.58 9.98
N GLN A 34 1.51 6.23 9.58
CA GLN A 34 0.50 5.66 10.47
C GLN A 34 0.62 4.14 10.64
N SER A 35 1.16 3.45 9.66
CA SER A 35 1.15 1.99 9.59
C SER A 35 2.55 1.45 9.40
N HIS A 36 3.35 1.52 10.45
CA HIS A 36 4.69 0.94 10.49
C HIS A 36 5.02 0.40 11.89
N ASP A 37 6.00 -0.48 11.95
CA ASP A 37 6.60 -0.94 13.20
C ASP A 37 8.13 -0.78 13.15
N GLU A 38 8.83 -1.30 14.15
CA GLU A 38 10.30 -1.26 14.22
C GLU A 38 10.99 -2.06 13.11
N LYS A 39 10.25 -2.94 12.43
CA LYS A 39 10.77 -3.81 11.37
C LYS A 39 10.50 -3.28 9.97
N GLY A 40 9.55 -2.37 9.82
CA GLY A 40 9.23 -1.79 8.53
C GLY A 40 7.80 -1.30 8.37
N ILE A 41 7.37 -1.20 7.13
CA ILE A 41 6.07 -0.68 6.76
C ILE A 41 5.03 -1.80 6.79
N ILE A 42 3.90 -1.53 7.44
CA ILE A 42 2.74 -2.41 7.43
C ILE A 42 1.71 -1.80 6.49
N TRP A 43 1.63 -2.28 5.27
CA TRP A 43 0.72 -1.70 4.28
C TRP A 43 -0.73 -2.01 4.62
N PRO A 44 -1.61 -0.98 4.67
CA PRO A 44 -3.05 -1.22 4.71
C PRO A 44 -3.51 -1.99 3.47
N THR A 45 -4.40 -2.97 3.65
CA THR A 45 -4.85 -3.86 2.58
C THR A 45 -5.40 -3.11 1.35
N SER A 46 -6.02 -1.94 1.58
CA SER A 46 -6.63 -1.13 0.51
C SER A 46 -5.64 -0.46 -0.43
N ILE A 47 -4.38 -0.29 -0.01
CA ILE A 47 -3.33 0.34 -0.80
C ILE A 47 -2.09 -0.54 -0.96
N ALA A 48 -2.11 -1.74 -0.40
CA ALA A 48 -1.03 -2.71 -0.59
C ALA A 48 -0.93 -3.11 -2.06
N PRO A 49 0.26 -3.09 -2.66
CA PRO A 49 0.44 -3.46 -4.06
C PRO A 49 0.15 -4.94 -4.32
N PHE A 50 0.34 -5.78 -3.32
CA PHE A 50 0.06 -7.21 -3.37
C PHE A 50 -0.46 -7.67 -2.02
N GLN A 51 -1.32 -8.67 -2.03
CA GLN A 51 -1.86 -9.27 -0.81
C GLN A 51 -0.99 -10.42 -0.31
N LEU A 52 -0.24 -11.05 -1.21
CA LEU A 52 0.58 -12.20 -0.91
C LEU A 52 1.89 -12.15 -1.70
N ALA A 53 2.98 -12.53 -1.06
CA ALA A 53 4.26 -12.73 -1.72
C ALA A 53 4.66 -14.21 -1.69
N LEU A 54 4.86 -14.79 -2.86
CA LEU A 54 5.40 -16.15 -3.00
C LEU A 54 6.92 -16.07 -3.17
N ILE A 55 7.64 -16.71 -2.28
CA ILE A 55 9.10 -16.71 -2.29
C ILE A 55 9.60 -18.15 -2.37
N PRO A 56 9.73 -18.71 -3.58
CA PRO A 56 10.19 -20.06 -3.74
C PRO A 56 11.69 -20.18 -3.49
N VAL A 57 12.06 -20.98 -2.51
CA VAL A 57 13.45 -21.24 -2.18
C VAL A 57 14.04 -22.26 -3.14
N ASN A 58 15.13 -21.91 -3.82
CA ASN A 58 15.82 -22.81 -4.76
C ASN A 58 14.96 -23.31 -5.95
N MET A 59 14.08 -22.49 -6.47
CA MET A 59 13.22 -22.85 -7.61
C MET A 59 13.99 -23.32 -8.84
N HIS A 60 15.21 -22.82 -9.04
CA HIS A 60 16.07 -23.21 -10.16
C HIS A 60 16.64 -24.64 -10.05
N LYS A 61 16.65 -25.21 -8.84
CA LYS A 61 17.19 -26.55 -8.61
C LYS A 61 16.12 -27.65 -8.61
N SER A 62 14.85 -27.29 -8.57
CA SER A 62 13.76 -28.26 -8.46
C SER A 62 12.63 -27.92 -9.42
N VAL A 63 12.47 -28.75 -10.45
CA VAL A 63 11.35 -28.66 -11.41
C VAL A 63 10.03 -28.86 -10.69
N ARG A 64 9.96 -29.78 -9.76
CA ARG A 64 8.75 -30.07 -8.98
C ARG A 64 8.29 -28.86 -8.17
N LEU A 65 9.23 -28.10 -7.60
CA LEU A 65 8.92 -26.88 -6.87
C LEU A 65 8.41 -25.78 -7.80
N ARG A 66 9.02 -25.67 -8.97
CA ARG A 66 8.58 -24.72 -10.00
C ARG A 66 7.12 -24.96 -10.40
N ASP A 67 6.78 -26.20 -10.73
CA ASP A 67 5.44 -26.56 -11.16
C ASP A 67 4.40 -26.32 -10.05
N ALA A 68 4.75 -26.63 -8.81
CA ALA A 68 3.91 -26.36 -7.65
C ALA A 68 3.68 -24.85 -7.42
N VAL A 69 4.71 -24.02 -7.58
CA VAL A 69 4.60 -22.56 -7.42
C VAL A 69 3.74 -21.96 -8.53
N ILE A 70 3.88 -22.42 -9.78
CA ILE A 70 3.07 -21.95 -10.90
C ILE A 70 1.60 -22.31 -10.68
N SER A 71 1.32 -23.56 -10.32
CA SER A 71 -0.04 -24.01 -10.03
C SER A 71 -0.68 -23.19 -8.90
N LEU A 72 0.05 -22.98 -7.81
CA LEU A 72 -0.42 -22.18 -6.70
C LEU A 72 -0.66 -20.71 -7.09
N TYR A 73 0.22 -20.15 -7.91
CA TYR A 73 0.06 -18.78 -8.41
C TYR A 73 -1.21 -18.63 -9.25
N ASP A 74 -1.47 -19.59 -10.15
CA ASP A 74 -2.64 -19.58 -11.01
C ASP A 74 -3.94 -19.74 -10.19
N ASP A 75 -3.94 -20.61 -9.17
CA ASP A 75 -5.06 -20.81 -8.27
C ASP A 75 -5.38 -19.56 -7.46
N LEU A 76 -4.35 -18.87 -6.95
CA LEU A 76 -4.51 -17.64 -6.19
C LEU A 76 -5.04 -16.50 -7.09
N LYS A 77 -4.54 -16.40 -8.32
CA LYS A 77 -5.04 -15.44 -9.28
C LYS A 77 -6.48 -15.70 -9.69
N ALA A 78 -6.87 -16.94 -9.84
CA ALA A 78 -8.25 -17.33 -10.13
C ALA A 78 -9.22 -16.92 -9.01
N ASN A 79 -8.72 -16.83 -7.78
CA ASN A 79 -9.48 -16.34 -6.62
C ASN A 79 -9.38 -14.81 -6.41
N ASN A 80 -8.89 -14.06 -7.38
CA ASN A 80 -8.70 -12.60 -7.33
C ASN A 80 -7.80 -12.12 -6.17
N ILE A 81 -6.78 -12.90 -5.84
CA ILE A 81 -5.77 -12.52 -4.87
C ILE A 81 -4.57 -11.96 -5.62
N ASP A 82 -4.17 -10.74 -5.28
CA ASP A 82 -2.99 -10.12 -5.88
C ASP A 82 -1.73 -10.73 -5.28
N VAL A 83 -0.98 -11.44 -6.11
CA VAL A 83 0.20 -12.20 -5.71
C VAL A 83 1.44 -11.71 -6.44
N SER A 84 2.50 -11.46 -5.70
CA SER A 84 3.83 -11.25 -6.24
C SER A 84 4.68 -12.52 -6.10
N VAL A 85 5.43 -12.87 -7.15
CA VAL A 85 6.38 -13.98 -7.10
C VAL A 85 7.78 -13.41 -7.17
N SER A 86 8.59 -13.74 -6.19
CA SER A 86 9.94 -13.25 -6.13
C SER A 86 10.93 -14.38 -6.32
N TYR A 87 11.76 -14.26 -7.37
CA TYR A 87 12.68 -15.33 -7.79
C TYR A 87 14.10 -15.19 -7.23
N THR A 88 14.46 -14.06 -6.66
CA THR A 88 15.89 -13.68 -6.56
C THR A 88 16.44 -13.42 -5.19
N HIS A 89 15.60 -13.58 -4.04
CA HIS A 89 16.04 -12.89 -2.93
C HIS A 89 16.25 -13.46 -1.67
N LEU A 90 16.63 -14.52 -1.57
CA LEU A 90 16.83 -15.23 -0.34
C LEU A 90 18.02 -14.92 0.50
N THR A 91 18.81 -13.95 0.13
CA THR A 91 20.01 -13.56 0.89
C THR A 91 19.88 -12.23 1.60
N LEU A 92 18.74 -11.61 1.59
CA LEU A 92 18.56 -10.34 2.28
C LEU A 92 18.03 -10.58 3.69
N PRO A 93 18.70 -10.00 4.69
CA PRO A 93 18.22 -10.04 6.08
C PRO A 93 17.02 -9.12 6.31
N THR A 94 16.46 -8.56 5.27
CA THR A 94 15.34 -7.65 5.37
C THR A 94 14.07 -8.42 5.16
N ILE A 95 13.38 -8.65 6.22
CA ILE A 95 12.04 -9.21 6.21
C ILE A 95 11.11 -8.11 5.78
N LEU A 96 10.68 -8.15 4.54
CA LEU A 96 9.49 -7.45 4.09
C LEU A 96 8.30 -8.31 4.46
N LEU A 97 7.73 -8.02 5.62
CA LEU A 97 6.41 -8.50 5.96
C LEU A 97 5.40 -7.61 5.23
N VAL A 98 4.77 -8.17 4.25
CA VAL A 98 3.59 -7.59 3.62
C VAL A 98 2.37 -8.04 4.42
#